data_eb7d5e3a354df643595756dbf5fca357
#
_entry.id   eb7d5e3a354df643595756dbf5fca357
#
_cell.length_a   1.000
_cell.length_b   1.000
_cell.length_c   1.000
_cell.angle_alpha   90.00
_cell.angle_beta   90.00
_cell.angle_gamma   90.00
#
_symmetry.space_group_name_H-M   'P 1'
#
loop_
_entity.id
_entity.type
_entity.pdbx_description
1 polymer ?
#
loop_
_entity_poly.entity_id
_entity_poly.type
_entity_poly.pdbx_seq_one_letter_code
_entity_poly.pdbx_strand_id
1 'polypeptide(L)'
;MKDEVENWTICLVCQGRGKKSKGLRKKVKLRYQRELEQFNKVNNGGVAPVRPKGHLHTCANCEGIGLLSSVIPPLADKENYPHVAIIGGGIGGVALAVACLHRGIPFTLFERDSGFEARSQGYGLTLQQASRAIEGLGIFSLTDGVVSTKHVVHSTEGKVIGEWGIRKWGASESKTSPKRTNIHIARQSLRQELLEKLGGHNSVKWGHKLVGFNECDEGVDISFQVDGEMKHTKADLIVGADGIRSSVRKLLIGDDASPLNYLGCIVILGICPLENIKNVDSALLDSATVFQTANGNERIYMMPYTVNSVMWQLSFPMSEPDAKALSAKG
;
A
#
# COMPACT_ATOMS: atom_id res chain seq x y z
N MET A 1 4.32 31.33 9.55
CA MET A 1 4.60 31.11 8.11
C MET A 1 3.67 29.99 7.70
N LYS A 2 2.79 30.20 6.74
CA LYS A 2 2.01 29.10 6.16
C LYS A 2 3.02 28.25 5.39
N ASP A 3 3.12 26.97 5.77
CA ASP A 3 3.90 26.00 4.99
C ASP A 3 3.34 26.02 3.57
N GLU A 4 4.14 26.45 2.61
CA GLU A 4 3.75 26.38 1.20
C GLU A 4 3.54 24.91 0.87
N VAL A 5 2.32 24.59 0.44
CA VAL A 5 2.00 23.23 0.01
C VAL A 5 2.88 22.90 -1.17
N GLU A 6 3.84 22.05 -0.94
CA GLU A 6 4.80 21.61 -1.95
C GLU A 6 4.09 20.70 -2.97
N ASN A 7 3.90 21.20 -4.19
CA ASN A 7 3.27 20.44 -5.26
C ASN A 7 4.32 19.58 -5.98
N TRP A 8 3.89 18.44 -6.46
CA TRP A 8 4.73 17.47 -7.15
C TRP A 8 4.17 17.11 -8.51
N THR A 9 5.05 16.97 -9.50
CA THR A 9 4.71 16.46 -10.83
C THR A 9 5.65 15.33 -11.21
N ILE A 10 5.24 14.48 -12.15
CA ILE A 10 6.09 13.37 -12.58
C ILE A 10 7.36 13.89 -13.28
N CYS A 11 8.47 13.23 -13.04
CA CYS A 11 9.68 13.41 -13.81
C CYS A 11 9.47 12.88 -15.24
N LEU A 12 9.39 13.77 -16.23
CA LEU A 12 9.16 13.40 -17.62
C LEU A 12 10.30 12.54 -18.20
N VAL A 13 11.53 12.67 -17.69
CA VAL A 13 12.70 11.90 -18.14
C VAL A 13 12.56 10.40 -17.85
N CYS A 14 11.95 10.03 -16.74
CA CYS A 14 11.68 8.62 -16.37
C CYS A 14 10.19 8.29 -16.34
N GLN A 15 9.32 9.22 -16.66
CA GLN A 15 7.86 9.08 -16.64
C GLN A 15 7.35 8.59 -15.27
N GLY A 16 7.83 9.18 -14.19
CA GLY A 16 7.45 8.86 -12.84
C GLY A 16 8.01 7.54 -12.28
N ARG A 17 8.87 6.83 -13.03
CA ARG A 17 9.39 5.51 -12.61
C ARG A 17 10.59 5.58 -11.67
N GLY A 18 11.22 6.73 -11.51
CA GLY A 18 12.47 6.91 -10.77
C GLY A 18 13.67 6.18 -11.38
N LYS A 19 13.42 5.32 -12.38
CA LYS A 19 14.43 4.48 -13.03
C LYS A 19 14.32 4.55 -14.55
N LYS A 20 15.46 4.40 -15.22
CA LYS A 20 15.56 4.28 -16.69
C LYS A 20 16.19 2.95 -17.06
N SER A 21 15.72 2.33 -18.13
CA SER A 21 16.35 1.13 -18.67
C SER A 21 17.48 1.53 -19.62
N LYS A 22 18.69 1.02 -19.37
CA LYS A 22 19.69 0.94 -20.41
C LYS A 22 19.27 -0.17 -21.37
N GLY A 23 19.24 0.11 -22.66
CA GLY A 23 18.93 -0.89 -23.69
C GLY A 23 19.76 -2.16 -23.54
N LEU A 24 19.28 -3.26 -24.12
CA LEU A 24 20.01 -4.52 -24.09
C LEU A 24 21.39 -4.38 -24.73
N ARG A 25 22.40 -4.99 -24.10
CA ARG A 25 23.73 -5.09 -24.70
C ARG A 25 23.61 -5.82 -26.05
N LYS A 26 24.39 -5.40 -27.05
CA LYS A 26 24.37 -5.96 -28.42
C LYS A 26 24.37 -7.50 -28.44
N LYS A 27 25.21 -8.14 -27.63
CA LYS A 27 25.31 -9.59 -27.52
C LYS A 27 24.01 -10.23 -27.04
N VAL A 28 23.33 -9.64 -26.04
CA VAL A 28 22.07 -10.15 -25.48
C VAL A 28 20.92 -9.98 -26.48
N LYS A 29 20.90 -8.85 -27.19
CA LYS A 29 19.92 -8.59 -28.26
C LYS A 29 20.03 -9.59 -29.40
N LEU A 30 21.26 -9.87 -29.87
CA LEU A 30 21.54 -10.84 -30.92
C LEU A 30 21.18 -12.27 -30.50
N ARG A 31 21.48 -12.64 -29.25
CA ARG A 31 21.10 -13.95 -28.71
C ARG A 31 19.60 -14.13 -28.72
N TYR A 32 18.86 -13.17 -28.18
CA TYR A 32 17.39 -13.20 -28.16
C TYR A 32 16.80 -13.28 -29.57
N GLN A 33 17.34 -12.50 -30.53
CA GLN A 33 16.88 -12.56 -31.92
C GLN A 33 17.07 -13.96 -32.53
N ARG A 34 18.23 -14.62 -32.30
CA ARG A 34 18.46 -15.97 -32.77
C ARG A 34 17.51 -16.99 -32.14
N GLU A 35 17.28 -16.90 -30.83
CA GLU A 35 16.32 -17.75 -30.13
C GLU A 35 14.90 -17.57 -30.68
N LEU A 36 14.47 -16.34 -30.98
CA LEU A 36 13.19 -16.04 -31.58
C LEU A 36 13.07 -16.56 -33.02
N GLU A 37 14.10 -16.38 -33.85
CA GLU A 37 14.15 -16.89 -35.21
C GLU A 37 14.10 -18.44 -35.24
N GLN A 38 14.80 -19.07 -34.31
CA GLN A 38 14.81 -20.53 -34.17
C GLN A 38 13.43 -21.04 -33.74
N PHE A 39 12.78 -20.37 -32.76
CA PHE A 39 11.42 -20.67 -32.34
C PHE A 39 10.42 -20.57 -33.50
N ASN A 40 10.50 -19.48 -34.28
CA ASN A 40 9.60 -19.27 -35.44
C ASN A 40 9.82 -20.29 -36.57
N LYS A 41 11.07 -20.82 -36.74
CA LYS A 41 11.36 -21.85 -37.76
C LYS A 41 10.86 -23.25 -37.38
N VAL A 42 10.88 -23.58 -36.10
CA VAL A 42 10.50 -24.92 -35.63
C VAL A 42 8.99 -25.11 -35.50
N ASN A 43 8.23 -24.04 -35.31
CA ASN A 43 6.75 -23.94 -35.28
C ASN A 43 6.02 -25.11 -34.54
N ASN A 44 6.60 -25.63 -33.42
CA ASN A 44 6.10 -26.80 -32.71
C ASN A 44 5.36 -26.51 -31.40
N GLY A 45 4.68 -25.39 -31.30
CA GLY A 45 3.76 -25.10 -30.19
C GLY A 45 4.43 -24.85 -28.82
N GLY A 46 5.75 -24.66 -28.78
CA GLY A 46 6.49 -24.33 -27.55
C GLY A 46 6.24 -22.92 -27.04
N VAL A 47 6.75 -22.62 -25.86
CA VAL A 47 6.68 -21.25 -25.26
C VAL A 47 7.67 -20.33 -25.96
N ALA A 48 7.19 -19.19 -26.49
CA ALA A 48 8.04 -18.21 -27.15
C ALA A 48 9.11 -17.66 -26.19
N PRO A 49 10.34 -17.36 -26.67
CA PRO A 49 11.40 -16.81 -25.86
C PRO A 49 11.00 -15.47 -25.24
N VAL A 50 11.16 -15.33 -23.94
CA VAL A 50 10.87 -14.09 -23.23
C VAL A 50 11.94 -13.04 -23.52
N ARG A 51 11.54 -11.86 -23.98
CA ARG A 51 12.47 -10.77 -24.26
C ARG A 51 13.24 -10.39 -22.99
N PRO A 52 14.58 -10.41 -22.99
CA PRO A 52 15.39 -10.00 -21.85
C PRO A 52 15.11 -8.54 -21.47
N LYS A 53 15.06 -8.24 -20.17
CA LYS A 53 14.89 -6.88 -19.65
C LYS A 53 16.25 -6.19 -19.59
N GLY A 54 16.30 -4.91 -19.96
CA GLY A 54 17.49 -4.08 -19.80
C GLY A 54 17.77 -3.79 -18.31
N HIS A 55 19.03 -3.50 -17.98
CA HIS A 55 19.38 -3.06 -16.64
C HIS A 55 18.75 -1.72 -16.32
N LEU A 56 18.08 -1.64 -15.15
CA LEU A 56 17.53 -0.41 -14.62
C LEU A 56 18.62 0.36 -13.87
N HIS A 57 18.71 1.65 -14.10
CA HIS A 57 19.55 2.58 -13.35
C HIS A 57 18.70 3.75 -12.83
N THR A 58 19.13 4.34 -11.74
CA THR A 58 18.47 5.51 -11.14
C THR A 58 18.39 6.65 -12.16
N CYS A 59 17.23 7.31 -12.23
CA CYS A 59 17.08 8.50 -13.06
C CYS A 59 17.84 9.66 -12.42
N ALA A 60 18.82 10.21 -13.14
CA ALA A 60 19.63 11.30 -12.60
C ALA A 60 18.84 12.63 -12.44
N ASN A 61 17.75 12.81 -13.20
CA ASN A 61 16.97 14.04 -13.18
C ASN A 61 16.09 14.18 -11.91
N CYS A 62 15.61 13.08 -11.36
CA CYS A 62 14.81 13.04 -10.13
C CYS A 62 15.44 12.20 -9.03
N GLU A 63 16.72 11.83 -9.17
CA GLU A 63 17.50 11.07 -8.20
C GLU A 63 16.84 9.77 -7.73
N GLY A 64 15.92 9.25 -8.53
CA GLY A 64 15.22 7.99 -8.27
C GLY A 64 13.84 8.13 -7.66
N ILE A 65 13.41 9.32 -7.27
CA ILE A 65 12.10 9.59 -6.66
C ILE A 65 10.97 9.38 -7.68
N GLY A 66 11.17 9.81 -8.92
CA GLY A 66 10.14 9.79 -9.95
C GLY A 66 9.33 11.07 -10.04
N LEU A 67 9.45 11.97 -9.06
CA LEU A 67 8.78 13.25 -8.97
C LEU A 67 9.76 14.39 -9.04
N LEU A 68 9.26 15.57 -9.38
CA LEU A 68 9.93 16.86 -9.32
C LEU A 68 9.01 17.83 -8.60
N SER A 69 9.59 18.72 -7.80
CA SER A 69 8.87 19.83 -7.16
C SER A 69 8.27 20.74 -8.24
N SER A 70 7.07 21.25 -7.99
CA SER A 70 6.33 22.15 -8.89
C SER A 70 5.68 23.27 -8.07
N VAL A 71 5.71 24.48 -8.63
CA VAL A 71 5.04 25.65 -8.01
C VAL A 71 3.51 25.54 -8.19
N ILE A 72 3.07 24.88 -9.25
CA ILE A 72 1.65 24.75 -9.61
C ILE A 72 1.26 23.28 -9.48
N PRO A 73 0.11 22.96 -8.83
CA PRO A 73 -0.40 21.60 -8.80
C PRO A 73 -0.68 21.12 -10.25
N PRO A 74 -0.43 19.84 -10.57
CA PRO A 74 -0.75 19.30 -11.88
C PRO A 74 -2.24 19.47 -12.20
N LEU A 75 -2.55 20.03 -13.35
CA LEU A 75 -3.93 20.13 -13.84
C LEU A 75 -4.34 18.83 -14.50
N ALA A 76 -5.62 18.47 -14.34
CA ALA A 76 -6.19 17.30 -15.01
C ALA A 76 -6.27 17.52 -16.53
N ASP A 77 -5.58 16.67 -17.27
CA ASP A 77 -5.56 16.67 -18.75
C ASP A 77 -6.66 15.72 -19.27
N LYS A 78 -7.85 16.28 -19.44
CA LYS A 78 -9.04 15.53 -19.89
C LYS A 78 -9.03 15.20 -21.37
N GLU A 79 -8.15 15.82 -22.14
CA GLU A 79 -8.05 15.59 -23.59
C GLU A 79 -7.20 14.34 -23.89
N ASN A 80 -6.14 14.12 -23.10
CA ASN A 80 -5.17 13.06 -23.35
C ASN A 80 -5.29 11.86 -22.40
N TYR A 81 -6.03 11.97 -21.29
CA TYR A 81 -6.16 10.89 -20.31
C TYR A 81 -7.63 10.56 -20.01
N PRO A 82 -7.94 9.26 -19.82
CA PRO A 82 -9.26 8.82 -19.41
C PRO A 82 -9.58 9.33 -17.98
N HIS A 83 -10.86 9.63 -17.73
CA HIS A 83 -11.37 9.88 -16.40
C HIS A 83 -11.52 8.56 -15.62
N VAL A 84 -10.86 8.47 -14.47
CA VAL A 84 -10.81 7.27 -13.64
C VAL A 84 -11.76 7.39 -12.45
N ALA A 85 -12.75 6.52 -12.36
CA ALA A 85 -13.54 6.32 -11.14
C ALA A 85 -12.82 5.33 -10.22
N ILE A 86 -12.32 5.80 -9.08
CA ILE A 86 -11.63 4.97 -8.07
C ILE A 86 -12.63 4.61 -6.98
N ILE A 87 -12.90 3.31 -6.80
CA ILE A 87 -13.86 2.81 -5.81
C ILE A 87 -13.10 2.33 -4.58
N GLY A 88 -13.27 3.02 -3.47
CA GLY A 88 -12.64 2.75 -2.18
C GLY A 88 -11.60 3.79 -1.78
N GLY A 89 -11.89 4.56 -0.72
CA GLY A 89 -11.05 5.59 -0.11
C GLY A 89 -10.08 5.06 0.95
N GLY A 90 -9.71 3.78 0.89
CA GLY A 90 -8.63 3.19 1.70
C GLY A 90 -7.25 3.61 1.20
N ILE A 91 -6.17 3.14 1.87
CA ILE A 91 -4.78 3.47 1.50
C ILE A 91 -4.51 3.24 0.00
N GLY A 92 -4.98 2.12 -0.57
CA GLY A 92 -4.74 1.80 -1.98
C GLY A 92 -5.41 2.78 -2.94
N GLY A 93 -6.68 3.13 -2.69
CA GLY A 93 -7.42 4.08 -3.54
C GLY A 93 -6.91 5.50 -3.42
N VAL A 94 -6.61 5.95 -2.20
CA VAL A 94 -6.03 7.29 -1.98
C VAL A 94 -4.63 7.39 -2.62
N ALA A 95 -3.78 6.35 -2.47
CA ALA A 95 -2.46 6.32 -3.12
C ALA A 95 -2.57 6.35 -4.66
N LEU A 96 -3.55 5.64 -5.24
CA LEU A 96 -3.82 5.71 -6.68
C LEU A 96 -4.28 7.11 -7.09
N ALA A 97 -5.16 7.74 -6.32
CA ALA A 97 -5.63 9.11 -6.56
C ALA A 97 -4.45 10.12 -6.55
N VAL A 98 -3.52 10.01 -5.57
CA VAL A 98 -2.29 10.82 -5.53
C VAL A 98 -1.43 10.57 -6.77
N ALA A 99 -1.28 9.32 -7.18
CA ALA A 99 -0.53 8.98 -8.38
C ALA A 99 -1.19 9.53 -9.66
N CYS A 100 -2.51 9.58 -9.73
CA CYS A 100 -3.25 10.23 -10.82
C CYS A 100 -3.04 11.75 -10.80
N LEU A 101 -3.16 12.38 -9.62
CA LEU A 101 -2.93 13.82 -9.46
C LEU A 101 -1.55 14.23 -10.02
N HIS A 102 -0.48 13.57 -9.59
CA HIS A 102 0.88 13.90 -10.05
C HIS A 102 1.09 13.72 -11.56
N ARG A 103 0.22 12.98 -12.24
CA ARG A 103 0.26 12.72 -13.69
C ARG A 103 -0.73 13.55 -14.49
N GLY A 104 -1.54 14.36 -13.84
CA GLY A 104 -2.63 15.06 -14.50
C GLY A 104 -3.73 14.15 -15.04
N ILE A 105 -3.83 12.91 -14.53
CA ILE A 105 -4.91 11.98 -14.91
C ILE A 105 -6.18 12.39 -14.16
N PRO A 106 -7.27 12.71 -14.86
CA PRO A 106 -8.55 13.06 -14.22
C PRO A 106 -9.11 11.86 -13.46
N PHE A 107 -9.55 12.07 -12.22
CA PHE A 107 -10.14 11.01 -11.41
C PHE A 107 -11.24 11.52 -10.50
N THR A 108 -12.07 10.60 -10.02
CA THR A 108 -12.97 10.81 -8.89
C THR A 108 -12.83 9.64 -7.92
N LEU A 109 -12.59 9.94 -6.65
CA LEU A 109 -12.44 8.96 -5.58
C LEU A 109 -13.74 8.83 -4.78
N PHE A 110 -14.32 7.62 -4.77
CA PHE A 110 -15.56 7.30 -4.07
C PHE A 110 -15.29 6.39 -2.87
N GLU A 111 -15.94 6.68 -1.75
CA GLU A 111 -15.87 5.86 -0.54
C GLU A 111 -17.29 5.66 0.02
N ARG A 112 -17.59 4.42 0.44
CA ARG A 112 -18.89 4.06 1.01
C ARG A 112 -19.12 4.59 2.42
N ASP A 113 -18.04 4.75 3.19
CA ASP A 113 -18.13 5.31 4.53
C ASP A 113 -18.54 6.78 4.48
N SER A 114 -19.29 7.24 5.48
CA SER A 114 -19.82 8.61 5.53
C SER A 114 -18.76 9.69 5.76
N GLY A 115 -17.55 9.30 6.18
CA GLY A 115 -16.43 10.20 6.42
C GLY A 115 -15.17 9.44 6.83
N PHE A 116 -14.09 10.18 7.03
CA PHE A 116 -12.80 9.62 7.41
C PHE A 116 -12.85 8.83 8.72
N GLU A 117 -13.57 9.36 9.72
CA GLU A 117 -13.66 8.81 11.07
C GLU A 117 -14.74 7.72 11.23
N ALA A 118 -15.51 7.42 10.18
CA ALA A 118 -16.59 6.45 10.25
C ALA A 118 -16.13 5.03 10.66
N ARG A 119 -14.84 4.75 10.50
CA ARG A 119 -14.20 3.52 11.00
C ARG A 119 -12.90 3.86 11.68
N SER A 120 -12.83 3.64 12.98
CA SER A 120 -11.57 3.64 13.70
C SER A 120 -10.82 2.34 13.40
N GLN A 121 -9.96 2.34 12.40
CA GLN A 121 -9.12 1.19 12.07
C GLN A 121 -7.78 1.32 12.77
N GLY A 122 -7.77 0.92 14.06
CA GLY A 122 -6.69 1.19 14.99
C GLY A 122 -5.41 0.37 14.83
N TYR A 123 -5.22 -0.47 13.82
CA TYR A 123 -3.98 -1.24 13.73
C TYR A 123 -2.89 -0.56 12.91
N GLY A 124 -1.63 -0.92 13.23
CA GLY A 124 -0.46 -0.40 12.58
C GLY A 124 -0.05 -1.21 11.35
N LEU A 125 0.77 -0.58 10.51
CA LEU A 125 1.42 -1.17 9.35
C LEU A 125 2.92 -1.05 9.49
N THR A 126 3.65 -2.01 8.92
CA THR A 126 5.11 -1.90 8.73
C THR A 126 5.38 -1.70 7.24
N LEU A 127 5.88 -0.54 6.87
CA LEU A 127 6.02 -0.17 5.47
C LEU A 127 7.11 -0.94 4.72
N GLN A 128 8.15 -1.45 5.38
CA GLN A 128 9.22 -2.24 4.75
C GLN A 128 9.67 -1.67 3.39
N GLN A 129 9.31 -2.35 2.30
CA GLN A 129 9.60 -1.90 0.93
C GLN A 129 8.79 -0.67 0.53
N ALA A 130 7.59 -0.52 1.08
CA ALA A 130 6.71 0.61 0.82
C ALA A 130 7.25 1.93 1.41
N SER A 131 8.19 1.89 2.37
CA SER A 131 8.88 3.09 2.88
C SER A 131 9.55 3.93 1.78
N ARG A 132 9.92 3.31 0.67
CA ARG A 132 10.45 4.01 -0.52
C ARG A 132 9.39 4.33 -1.56
N ALA A 133 8.29 3.57 -1.58
CA ALA A 133 7.21 3.81 -2.53
C ALA A 133 6.43 5.09 -2.21
N ILE A 134 6.32 5.44 -0.92
CA ILE A 134 5.65 6.67 -0.49
C ILE A 134 6.40 7.95 -0.92
N GLU A 135 7.72 7.90 -1.09
CA GLU A 135 8.48 9.01 -1.66
C GLU A 135 7.99 9.35 -3.09
N GLY A 136 7.65 8.30 -3.87
CA GLY A 136 7.03 8.44 -5.19
C GLY A 136 5.59 8.97 -5.17
N LEU A 137 5.01 9.19 -3.99
CA LEU A 137 3.74 9.86 -3.75
C LEU A 137 3.92 11.25 -3.10
N GLY A 138 5.17 11.75 -3.02
CA GLY A 138 5.48 13.05 -2.42
C GLY A 138 5.48 13.05 -0.89
N ILE A 139 5.62 11.89 -0.24
CA ILE A 139 5.73 11.76 1.22
C ILE A 139 7.16 11.37 1.55
N PHE A 140 7.95 12.31 2.08
CA PHE A 140 9.36 12.12 2.39
C PHE A 140 9.63 11.91 3.88
N SER A 141 8.68 12.27 4.73
CA SER A 141 8.67 12.01 6.16
C SER A 141 7.27 11.60 6.60
N LEU A 142 7.20 10.82 7.65
CA LEU A 142 5.94 10.42 8.29
C LEU A 142 6.00 10.87 9.74
N THR A 143 5.19 11.85 10.11
CA THR A 143 5.19 12.47 11.44
C THR A 143 4.93 11.44 12.54
N ASP A 144 3.99 10.54 12.32
CA ASP A 144 3.62 9.49 13.27
C ASP A 144 4.42 8.19 13.06
N GLY A 145 5.41 8.20 12.16
CA GLY A 145 6.17 7.00 11.83
C GLY A 145 7.21 6.65 12.89
N VAL A 146 7.25 5.40 13.32
CA VAL A 146 8.25 4.86 14.26
C VAL A 146 9.14 3.84 13.57
N VAL A 147 10.45 4.02 13.64
CA VAL A 147 11.41 3.11 13.00
C VAL A 147 11.82 2.00 13.97
N SER A 148 11.52 0.75 13.62
CA SER A 148 12.08 -0.38 14.37
C SER A 148 13.47 -0.75 13.88
N THR A 149 14.34 -1.03 14.83
CA THR A 149 15.76 -1.38 14.61
C THR A 149 16.07 -2.81 14.99
N LYS A 150 15.18 -3.48 15.73
CA LYS A 150 15.40 -4.80 16.29
C LYS A 150 14.14 -5.64 16.25
N HIS A 151 14.30 -6.94 15.97
CA HIS A 151 13.24 -7.95 16.07
C HIS A 151 13.73 -9.08 16.98
N VAL A 152 12.90 -9.49 17.92
CA VAL A 152 13.22 -10.57 18.88
C VAL A 152 12.09 -11.59 18.88
N VAL A 153 12.45 -12.87 18.87
CA VAL A 153 11.52 -13.99 19.00
C VAL A 153 11.84 -14.77 20.24
N HIS A 154 10.83 -15.00 21.06
CA HIS A 154 10.93 -15.77 22.30
C HIS A 154 10.15 -17.10 22.18
N SER A 155 10.62 -18.10 22.90
CA SER A 155 9.77 -19.24 23.29
C SER A 155 8.78 -18.83 24.38
N THR A 156 7.85 -19.73 24.72
CA THR A 156 6.89 -19.52 25.82
C THR A 156 7.56 -19.44 27.20
N GLU A 157 8.76 -20.01 27.34
CA GLU A 157 9.58 -19.92 28.55
C GLU A 157 10.44 -18.63 28.61
N GLY A 158 10.25 -17.71 27.67
CA GLY A 158 10.97 -16.46 27.60
C GLY A 158 12.39 -16.54 27.03
N LYS A 159 12.81 -17.70 26.51
CA LYS A 159 14.12 -17.86 25.87
C LYS A 159 14.13 -17.21 24.50
N VAL A 160 15.14 -16.37 24.24
CA VAL A 160 15.36 -15.81 22.88
C VAL A 160 15.79 -16.93 21.93
N ILE A 161 14.97 -17.17 20.91
CA ILE A 161 15.21 -18.19 19.87
C ILE A 161 15.60 -17.56 18.52
N GLY A 162 15.41 -16.25 18.35
CA GLY A 162 15.83 -15.51 17.18
C GLY A 162 15.92 -14.02 17.44
N GLU A 163 16.94 -13.41 16.86
CA GLU A 163 17.13 -11.97 16.89
C GLU A 163 17.71 -11.49 15.56
N TRP A 164 17.14 -10.41 15.00
CA TRP A 164 17.66 -9.76 13.81
C TRP A 164 17.32 -8.26 13.82
N GLY A 165 18.01 -7.49 12.99
CA GLY A 165 17.81 -6.03 12.86
C GLY A 165 19.06 -5.32 12.36
N ILE A 166 19.06 -4.00 12.50
CA ILE A 166 20.23 -3.19 12.16
C ILE A 166 21.28 -3.37 13.26
N ARG A 167 22.37 -4.07 12.92
CA ARG A 167 23.52 -4.14 13.83
C ARG A 167 24.14 -2.74 13.96
N LYS A 168 24.19 -2.19 15.16
CA LYS A 168 24.90 -0.93 15.47
C LYS A 168 26.42 -1.00 15.19
N TRP A 169 26.95 -2.20 15.01
CA TRP A 169 28.37 -2.49 14.81
C TRP A 169 28.61 -2.67 13.30
N GLY A 170 29.07 -1.61 12.64
CA GLY A 170 29.47 -1.66 11.24
C GLY A 170 28.71 -0.75 10.31
N ALA A 171 28.30 0.40 10.79
CA ALA A 171 27.98 1.52 9.92
C ALA A 171 29.28 2.05 9.32
N SER A 172 29.89 1.29 8.39
CA SER A 172 30.77 1.90 7.42
C SER A 172 29.88 2.80 6.56
N GLU A 173 30.26 4.04 6.41
CA GLU A 173 29.67 5.02 5.48
C GLU A 173 29.87 4.55 4.03
N SER A 174 29.30 3.41 3.66
CA SER A 174 29.24 3.03 2.27
C SER A 174 28.16 3.88 1.62
N LYS A 175 28.53 4.66 0.62
CA LYS A 175 27.69 5.46 -0.28
C LYS A 175 26.72 4.60 -1.12
N THR A 176 26.13 3.58 -0.55
CA THR A 176 25.13 2.73 -1.18
C THR A 176 23.74 3.22 -0.79
N SER A 177 22.81 3.18 -1.73
CA SER A 177 21.40 3.58 -1.64
C SER A 177 20.81 3.49 -0.24
N PRO A 178 20.00 4.46 0.22
CA PRO A 178 19.42 4.44 1.55
C PRO A 178 18.76 3.08 1.79
N LYS A 179 19.17 2.42 2.87
CA LYS A 179 18.66 1.10 3.25
C LYS A 179 17.17 1.23 3.54
N ARG A 180 16.41 0.19 3.21
CA ARG A 180 15.01 0.07 3.61
C ARG A 180 14.88 0.26 5.10
N THR A 181 13.93 1.09 5.52
CA THR A 181 13.60 1.28 6.92
C THR A 181 12.28 0.57 7.24
N ASN A 182 12.23 -0.12 8.37
CA ASN A 182 10.99 -0.68 8.89
C ASN A 182 10.25 0.42 9.65
N ILE A 183 9.49 1.23 8.93
CA ILE A 183 8.66 2.29 9.53
C ILE A 183 7.32 1.66 9.90
N HIS A 184 6.98 1.75 11.18
CA HIS A 184 5.66 1.42 11.70
C HIS A 184 4.84 2.69 11.74
N ILE A 185 3.60 2.62 11.29
CA ILE A 185 2.68 3.75 11.28
C ILE A 185 1.25 3.25 11.46
N ALA A 186 0.43 4.02 12.16
CA ALA A 186 -1.00 3.77 12.22
C ALA A 186 -1.61 3.81 10.81
N ARG A 187 -2.50 2.88 10.52
CA ARG A 187 -3.18 2.80 9.21
C ARG A 187 -3.91 4.10 8.86
N GLN A 188 -4.55 4.72 9.85
CA GLN A 188 -5.26 5.99 9.66
C GLN A 188 -4.30 7.16 9.47
N SER A 189 -3.17 7.21 10.20
CA SER A 189 -2.16 8.26 9.98
C SER A 189 -1.60 8.21 8.56
N LEU A 190 -1.25 7.03 8.04
CA LEU A 190 -0.80 6.90 6.65
C LEU A 190 -1.89 7.33 5.64
N ARG A 191 -3.14 6.97 5.91
CA ARG A 191 -4.28 7.37 5.06
C ARG A 191 -4.48 8.88 5.09
N GLN A 192 -4.33 9.52 6.25
CA GLN A 192 -4.40 10.97 6.43
C GLN A 192 -3.30 11.68 5.64
N GLU A 193 -2.05 11.26 5.79
CA GLU A 193 -0.90 11.80 5.04
C GLU A 193 -1.13 11.75 3.51
N LEU A 194 -1.70 10.66 3.02
CA LEU A 194 -2.05 10.53 1.61
C LEU A 194 -3.20 11.46 1.19
N LEU A 195 -4.23 11.61 2.03
CA LEU A 195 -5.35 12.52 1.76
C LEU A 195 -4.92 13.98 1.73
N GLU A 196 -3.98 14.37 2.57
CA GLU A 196 -3.41 15.72 2.57
C GLU A 196 -2.74 16.05 1.23
N LYS A 197 -2.10 15.07 0.57
CA LYS A 197 -1.57 15.26 -0.79
C LYS A 197 -2.64 15.51 -1.86
N LEU A 198 -3.90 15.16 -1.58
CA LEU A 198 -5.05 15.44 -2.44
C LEU A 198 -5.76 16.76 -2.11
N GLY A 199 -5.31 17.50 -1.08
CA GLY A 199 -6.00 18.68 -0.55
C GLY A 199 -7.03 18.36 0.53
N GLY A 200 -6.92 17.19 1.17
CA GLY A 200 -7.70 16.79 2.33
C GLY A 200 -8.96 15.97 2.00
N HIS A 201 -9.83 15.86 2.98
CA HIS A 201 -11.01 14.98 2.96
C HIS A 201 -12.06 15.36 1.91
N ASN A 202 -12.08 16.62 1.47
CA ASN A 202 -13.02 17.10 0.44
C ASN A 202 -12.73 16.51 -0.96
N SER A 203 -11.58 15.93 -1.16
CA SER A 203 -11.20 15.26 -2.41
C SER A 203 -11.87 13.89 -2.59
N VAL A 204 -12.61 13.42 -1.59
CA VAL A 204 -13.31 12.14 -1.58
C VAL A 204 -14.81 12.33 -1.64
N LYS A 205 -15.49 11.58 -2.47
CA LYS A 205 -16.95 11.46 -2.48
C LYS A 205 -17.36 10.41 -1.45
N TRP A 206 -17.56 10.88 -0.21
CA TRP A 206 -18.00 10.03 0.90
C TRP A 206 -19.45 9.58 0.77
N GLY A 207 -19.82 8.51 1.46
CA GLY A 207 -21.18 7.97 1.47
C GLY A 207 -21.59 7.25 0.17
N HIS A 208 -20.69 7.05 -0.78
CA HIS A 208 -20.99 6.46 -2.08
C HIS A 208 -20.75 4.95 -2.06
N LYS A 209 -21.81 4.18 -1.78
CA LYS A 209 -21.79 2.71 -1.81
C LYS A 209 -22.04 2.21 -3.23
N LEU A 210 -21.04 1.61 -3.87
CA LEU A 210 -21.21 1.00 -5.20
C LEU A 210 -22.26 -0.11 -5.14
N VAL A 211 -23.23 -0.07 -6.04
CA VAL A 211 -24.27 -1.08 -6.20
C VAL A 211 -24.26 -1.77 -7.57
N GLY A 212 -23.71 -1.12 -8.60
CA GLY A 212 -23.58 -1.70 -9.93
C GLY A 212 -22.74 -0.85 -10.86
N PHE A 213 -22.26 -1.47 -11.94
CA PHE A 213 -21.68 -0.77 -13.08
C PHE A 213 -21.90 -1.59 -14.36
N ASN A 214 -21.97 -0.91 -15.51
CA ASN A 214 -22.08 -1.53 -16.82
C ASN A 214 -21.10 -0.86 -17.78
N GLU A 215 -20.38 -1.66 -18.55
CA GLU A 215 -19.56 -1.18 -19.65
C GLU A 215 -20.46 -0.76 -20.83
N CYS A 216 -20.13 0.34 -21.46
CA CYS A 216 -20.78 0.84 -22.67
C CYS A 216 -19.73 1.39 -23.64
N ASP A 217 -20.13 1.71 -24.88
CA ASP A 217 -19.22 2.21 -25.90
C ASP A 217 -18.50 3.50 -25.51
N GLU A 218 -19.08 4.28 -24.60
CA GLU A 218 -18.55 5.57 -24.13
C GLU A 218 -17.86 5.47 -22.75
N GLY A 219 -17.56 4.26 -22.24
CA GLY A 219 -16.93 4.05 -20.95
C GLY A 219 -17.73 3.17 -20.00
N VAL A 220 -17.91 3.60 -18.76
CA VAL A 220 -18.57 2.83 -17.69
C VAL A 220 -19.65 3.68 -17.02
N ASP A 221 -20.89 3.18 -17.03
CA ASP A 221 -22.01 3.71 -16.25
C ASP A 221 -21.95 3.10 -14.84
N ILE A 222 -21.88 3.94 -13.81
CA ILE A 222 -21.66 3.53 -12.42
C ILE A 222 -22.84 3.96 -11.56
N SER A 223 -23.37 3.05 -10.76
CA SER A 223 -24.52 3.28 -9.88
C SER A 223 -24.11 3.18 -8.42
N PHE A 224 -24.44 4.22 -7.64
CA PHE A 224 -24.19 4.30 -6.21
C PHE A 224 -25.49 4.43 -5.43
N GLN A 225 -25.52 3.88 -4.23
CA GLN A 225 -26.47 4.25 -3.18
C GLN A 225 -25.84 5.31 -2.30
N VAL A 226 -26.49 6.48 -2.17
CA VAL A 226 -26.04 7.63 -1.38
C VAL A 226 -27.23 8.13 -0.57
N ASP A 227 -27.16 8.09 0.76
CA ASP A 227 -28.24 8.52 1.67
C ASP A 227 -29.61 7.87 1.36
N GLY A 228 -29.58 6.61 0.92
CA GLY A 228 -30.77 5.84 0.55
C GLY A 228 -31.23 6.03 -0.91
N GLU A 229 -30.72 7.02 -1.62
CA GLU A 229 -31.05 7.31 -3.01
C GLU A 229 -30.07 6.69 -4.00
N MET A 230 -30.54 6.40 -5.21
CA MET A 230 -29.72 5.96 -6.31
C MET A 230 -29.11 7.16 -7.05
N LYS A 231 -27.77 7.17 -7.17
CA LYS A 231 -27.04 8.16 -7.97
C LYS A 231 -26.24 7.47 -9.06
N HIS A 232 -26.22 8.08 -10.24
CA HIS A 232 -25.52 7.56 -11.40
C HIS A 232 -24.42 8.54 -11.83
N THR A 233 -23.32 7.98 -12.32
CA THR A 233 -22.21 8.76 -12.90
C THR A 233 -21.55 7.96 -14.01
N LYS A 234 -20.81 8.65 -14.87
CA LYS A 234 -20.01 8.03 -15.95
C LYS A 234 -18.53 8.26 -15.68
N ALA A 235 -17.72 7.31 -16.14
CA ALA A 235 -16.27 7.43 -16.20
C ALA A 235 -15.76 6.62 -17.41
N ASP A 236 -14.55 6.90 -17.87
CA ASP A 236 -13.93 6.10 -18.94
C ASP A 236 -13.39 4.78 -18.40
N LEU A 237 -13.01 4.76 -17.13
CA LEU A 237 -12.43 3.59 -16.47
C LEU A 237 -12.88 3.50 -15.00
N ILE A 238 -13.23 2.30 -14.53
CA ILE A 238 -13.45 2.00 -13.12
C ILE A 238 -12.28 1.19 -12.53
N VAL A 239 -11.83 1.58 -11.35
CA VAL A 239 -10.78 0.85 -10.62
C VAL A 239 -11.27 0.48 -9.23
N GLY A 240 -11.33 -0.84 -8.94
CA GLY A 240 -11.65 -1.36 -7.62
C GLY A 240 -10.45 -1.28 -6.67
N ALA A 241 -10.55 -0.42 -5.66
CA ALA A 241 -9.62 -0.28 -4.54
C ALA A 241 -10.34 -0.49 -3.19
N ASP A 242 -11.47 -1.18 -3.21
CA ASP A 242 -12.46 -1.35 -2.14
C ASP A 242 -12.19 -2.54 -1.21
N GLY A 243 -10.96 -3.07 -1.26
CA GLY A 243 -10.40 -3.98 -0.27
C GLY A 243 -10.83 -5.44 -0.41
N ILE A 244 -10.67 -6.20 0.69
CA ILE A 244 -10.87 -7.64 0.67
C ILE A 244 -12.32 -8.06 0.35
N ARG A 245 -13.30 -7.23 0.73
CA ARG A 245 -14.74 -7.45 0.43
C ARG A 245 -15.18 -6.60 -0.76
N SER A 246 -14.37 -6.57 -1.81
CA SER A 246 -14.56 -5.73 -2.98
C SER A 246 -15.89 -6.00 -3.69
N SER A 247 -16.70 -4.94 -3.79
CA SER A 247 -17.93 -4.93 -4.60
C SER A 247 -17.61 -4.94 -6.09
N VAL A 248 -16.54 -4.24 -6.50
CA VAL A 248 -16.10 -4.24 -7.90
C VAL A 248 -15.73 -5.65 -8.34
N ARG A 249 -14.93 -6.37 -7.55
CA ARG A 249 -14.55 -7.76 -7.87
C ARG A 249 -15.77 -8.67 -7.97
N LYS A 250 -16.69 -8.57 -7.00
CA LYS A 250 -17.92 -9.35 -6.98
C LYS A 250 -18.79 -9.11 -8.22
N LEU A 251 -18.97 -7.86 -8.62
CA LEU A 251 -19.77 -7.50 -9.79
C LEU A 251 -19.09 -7.91 -11.11
N LEU A 252 -17.73 -7.85 -11.15
CA LEU A 252 -16.98 -8.14 -12.38
C LEU A 252 -16.86 -9.63 -12.68
N ILE A 253 -16.53 -10.44 -11.67
CA ILE A 253 -16.20 -11.86 -11.87
C ILE A 253 -17.06 -12.84 -11.06
N GLY A 254 -18.00 -12.34 -10.24
CA GLY A 254 -18.83 -13.15 -9.34
C GLY A 254 -18.15 -13.58 -8.05
N ASP A 255 -18.94 -14.00 -7.08
CA ASP A 255 -18.45 -14.45 -5.78
C ASP A 255 -17.68 -15.79 -5.87
N ASP A 256 -18.12 -16.69 -6.76
CA ASP A 256 -17.55 -18.04 -6.89
C ASP A 256 -16.14 -18.04 -7.51
N ALA A 257 -15.83 -17.06 -8.38
CA ALA A 257 -14.52 -16.97 -9.01
C ALA A 257 -13.39 -16.51 -8.05
N SER A 258 -13.75 -15.83 -6.96
CA SER A 258 -12.77 -15.34 -5.97
C SER A 258 -13.39 -15.32 -4.56
N PRO A 259 -13.69 -16.50 -3.98
CA PRO A 259 -14.30 -16.59 -2.65
C PRO A 259 -13.34 -16.12 -1.57
N LEU A 260 -13.90 -15.59 -0.49
CA LEU A 260 -13.13 -15.35 0.73
C LEU A 260 -12.89 -16.68 1.44
N ASN A 261 -11.61 -16.94 1.77
CA ASN A 261 -11.22 -18.13 2.51
C ASN A 261 -10.87 -17.77 3.94
N TYR A 262 -11.44 -18.50 4.89
CA TYR A 262 -11.06 -18.39 6.29
C TYR A 262 -9.69 -19.03 6.51
N LEU A 263 -8.79 -18.34 7.23
CA LEU A 263 -7.40 -18.78 7.41
C LEU A 263 -7.21 -19.74 8.60
N GLY A 264 -8.28 -20.17 9.27
CA GLY A 264 -8.22 -21.11 10.40
C GLY A 264 -7.76 -20.47 11.71
N CYS A 265 -7.71 -19.14 11.81
CA CYS A 265 -7.29 -18.46 13.02
C CYS A 265 -8.05 -17.16 13.26
N ILE A 266 -8.09 -16.75 14.52
CA ILE A 266 -8.52 -15.43 14.97
C ILE A 266 -7.30 -14.58 15.30
N VAL A 267 -7.40 -13.29 15.06
CA VAL A 267 -6.44 -12.29 15.48
C VAL A 267 -7.16 -11.24 16.31
N ILE A 268 -6.75 -11.09 17.56
CA ILE A 268 -7.18 -10.02 18.46
C ILE A 268 -6.10 -8.95 18.44
N LEU A 269 -6.52 -7.70 18.26
CA LEU A 269 -5.64 -6.54 18.19
C LEU A 269 -5.91 -5.60 19.35
N GLY A 270 -4.85 -5.05 19.93
CA GLY A 270 -4.96 -3.99 20.93
C GLY A 270 -3.82 -2.99 20.83
N ILE A 271 -4.09 -1.78 21.29
CA ILE A 271 -3.10 -0.72 21.44
C ILE A 271 -3.00 -0.38 22.92
N CYS A 272 -1.80 -0.32 23.44
CA CYS A 272 -1.51 0.01 24.82
C CYS A 272 -0.58 1.22 24.91
N PRO A 273 -1.01 2.35 25.51
CA PRO A 273 -0.12 3.41 25.87
C PRO A 273 0.95 2.91 26.86
N LEU A 274 2.21 3.28 26.66
CA LEU A 274 3.32 2.83 27.54
C LEU A 274 3.14 3.28 28.98
N GLU A 275 2.52 4.41 29.22
CA GLU A 275 2.20 4.94 30.57
C GLU A 275 1.26 4.00 31.37
N ASN A 276 0.50 3.15 30.71
CA ASN A 276 -0.40 2.20 31.34
C ASN A 276 0.32 0.89 31.75
N ILE A 277 1.55 0.70 31.27
CA ILE A 277 2.40 -0.46 31.61
C ILE A 277 3.21 -0.10 32.84
N LYS A 278 2.63 -0.32 34.03
CA LYS A 278 3.27 -0.01 35.30
C LYS A 278 4.12 -1.19 35.81
N ASN A 279 5.22 -0.87 36.45
CA ASN A 279 6.11 -1.85 37.11
C ASN A 279 6.73 -2.90 36.18
N VAL A 280 6.84 -2.60 34.90
CA VAL A 280 7.54 -3.45 33.91
C VAL A 280 8.70 -2.66 33.36
N ASP A 281 9.91 -3.00 33.77
CA ASP A 281 11.13 -2.52 33.17
C ASP A 281 11.60 -3.54 32.12
N SER A 282 11.43 -3.22 30.85
CA SER A 282 11.80 -4.11 29.77
C SER A 282 12.42 -3.34 28.62
N ALA A 283 13.62 -3.76 28.23
CA ALA A 283 14.28 -3.24 27.04
C ALA A 283 13.50 -3.48 25.73
N LEU A 284 12.45 -4.27 25.75
CA LEU A 284 11.57 -4.51 24.62
C LEU A 284 10.53 -3.38 24.41
N LEU A 285 10.38 -2.49 25.43
CA LEU A 285 9.45 -1.35 25.40
C LEU A 285 10.19 -0.05 25.02
N ASP A 286 11.23 -0.13 24.22
CA ASP A 286 12.11 0.96 23.79
C ASP A 286 11.58 1.75 22.58
N SER A 287 10.35 1.51 22.15
CA SER A 287 9.74 2.08 20.95
C SER A 287 10.54 1.83 19.65
N ALA A 288 11.47 0.88 19.67
CA ALA A 288 12.31 0.51 18.52
C ALA A 288 12.38 -1.00 18.31
N THR A 289 11.93 -1.80 19.27
CA THR A 289 11.97 -3.26 19.21
C THR A 289 10.60 -3.83 18.86
N VAL A 290 10.58 -4.68 17.85
CA VAL A 290 9.46 -5.59 17.56
C VAL A 290 9.76 -6.93 18.20
N PHE A 291 8.82 -7.51 18.90
CA PHE A 291 9.03 -8.84 19.48
C PHE A 291 7.79 -9.73 19.39
N GLN A 292 8.01 -11.02 19.44
CA GLN A 292 6.95 -12.00 19.44
C GLN A 292 7.31 -13.21 20.29
N THR A 293 6.28 -13.84 20.85
CA THR A 293 6.34 -15.15 21.49
C THR A 293 5.40 -16.09 20.78
N ALA A 294 5.86 -17.29 20.45
CA ALA A 294 5.08 -18.29 19.74
C ALA A 294 5.38 -19.70 20.25
N ASN A 295 4.37 -20.56 20.26
CA ASN A 295 4.46 -21.99 20.63
C ASN A 295 4.14 -22.95 19.46
N GLY A 296 4.04 -22.41 18.25
CA GLY A 296 3.66 -23.17 17.05
C GLY A 296 2.17 -23.07 16.68
N ASN A 297 1.30 -22.85 17.65
CA ASN A 297 -0.14 -22.68 17.43
C ASN A 297 -0.63 -21.26 17.72
N GLU A 298 -0.13 -20.68 18.80
CA GLU A 298 -0.52 -19.36 19.27
C GLU A 298 0.67 -18.41 19.14
N ARG A 299 0.38 -17.15 18.89
CA ARG A 299 1.41 -16.11 18.78
C ARG A 299 0.91 -14.81 19.35
N ILE A 300 1.70 -14.23 20.24
CA ILE A 300 1.60 -12.81 20.55
C ILE A 300 2.72 -12.06 19.80
N TYR A 301 2.34 -11.01 19.10
CA TYR A 301 3.24 -10.16 18.35
C TYR A 301 3.06 -8.73 18.83
N MET A 302 4.15 -8.04 19.12
CA MET A 302 4.15 -6.67 19.62
C MET A 302 5.08 -5.82 18.77
N MET A 303 4.62 -4.60 18.47
CA MET A 303 5.40 -3.63 17.71
C MET A 303 5.17 -2.22 18.23
N PRO A 304 6.14 -1.31 18.08
CA PRO A 304 5.91 0.10 18.31
C PRO A 304 4.74 0.59 17.42
N TYR A 305 3.80 1.32 18.01
CA TYR A 305 2.67 1.90 17.29
C TYR A 305 2.86 3.41 17.12
N THR A 306 3.19 4.08 18.19
CA THR A 306 3.72 5.44 18.24
C THR A 306 4.97 5.45 19.15
N VAL A 307 5.60 6.59 19.33
CA VAL A 307 6.73 6.72 20.29
C VAL A 307 6.33 6.41 21.73
N ASN A 308 5.04 6.51 22.05
CA ASN A 308 4.50 6.35 23.42
C ASN A 308 3.47 5.20 23.53
N SER A 309 3.36 4.33 22.52
CA SER A 309 2.42 3.22 22.57
C SER A 309 2.90 2.02 21.77
N VAL A 310 2.45 0.85 22.17
CA VAL A 310 2.66 -0.42 21.47
C VAL A 310 1.34 -0.98 20.95
N MET A 311 1.40 -1.61 19.80
CA MET A 311 0.33 -2.44 19.29
C MET A 311 0.68 -3.90 19.54
N TRP A 312 -0.30 -4.68 19.98
CA TRP A 312 -0.15 -6.13 20.15
C TRP A 312 -1.19 -6.89 19.33
N GLN A 313 -0.82 -8.06 18.90
CA GLN A 313 -1.67 -8.99 18.17
C GLN A 313 -1.57 -10.37 18.83
N LEU A 314 -2.67 -10.88 19.32
CA LEU A 314 -2.79 -12.26 19.75
C LEU A 314 -3.47 -13.05 18.63
N SER A 315 -2.81 -14.07 18.11
CA SER A 315 -3.36 -14.96 17.09
C SER A 315 -3.37 -16.40 17.60
N PHE A 316 -4.49 -17.10 17.37
CA PHE A 316 -4.67 -18.50 17.76
C PHE A 316 -5.62 -19.21 16.80
N PRO A 317 -5.46 -20.56 16.65
CA PRO A 317 -6.34 -21.36 15.81
C PRO A 317 -7.79 -21.35 16.35
N MET A 318 -8.75 -21.28 15.43
CA MET A 318 -10.17 -21.42 15.74
C MET A 318 -10.88 -21.99 14.52
N SER A 319 -11.91 -22.80 14.73
CA SER A 319 -12.74 -23.26 13.62
C SER A 319 -13.56 -22.12 13.03
N GLU A 320 -13.90 -22.20 11.74
CA GLU A 320 -14.71 -21.15 11.09
C GLU A 320 -16.09 -20.97 11.72
N PRO A 321 -16.84 -22.04 12.12
CA PRO A 321 -18.11 -21.91 12.83
C PRO A 321 -17.98 -21.17 14.15
N ASP A 322 -16.97 -21.50 14.96
CA ASP A 322 -16.74 -20.85 16.26
C ASP A 322 -16.34 -19.38 16.09
N ALA A 323 -15.50 -19.10 15.10
CA ALA A 323 -15.10 -17.72 14.76
C ALA A 323 -16.29 -16.86 14.32
N LYS A 324 -17.20 -17.42 13.52
CA LYS A 324 -18.45 -16.76 13.13
C LYS A 324 -19.37 -16.53 14.33
N ALA A 325 -19.50 -17.52 15.21
CA ALA A 325 -20.30 -17.40 16.44
C ALA A 325 -19.74 -16.33 17.39
N LEU A 326 -18.42 -16.23 17.51
CA LEU A 326 -17.77 -15.20 18.31
C LEU A 326 -17.98 -13.80 17.71
N SER A 327 -17.79 -13.64 16.40
CA SER A 327 -17.98 -12.37 15.70
C SER A 327 -19.42 -11.86 15.71
N ALA A 328 -20.40 -12.73 15.87
CA ALA A 328 -21.81 -12.35 15.97
C ALA A 328 -22.22 -11.83 17.36
N LYS A 329 -21.36 -12.01 18.37
CA LYS A 329 -21.59 -11.56 19.75
C LYS A 329 -20.97 -10.18 20.06
N GLY A 330 -20.14 -9.66 19.20
CA GLY A 330 -19.46 -8.35 19.28
C GLY A 330 -19.92 -7.45 18.16
#